data_d5059928072f1f82d364fefe1c1c2056
#
_entry.id   d5059928072f1f82d364fefe1c1c2056
#
_cell.length_a   1.000
_cell.length_b   1.000
_cell.length_c   1.000
_cell.angle_alpha   90.00
_cell.angle_beta   90.00
_cell.angle_gamma   90.00
#
_symmetry.space_group_name_H-M   'P 1'
#
loop_
_entity.id
_entity.type
_entity.pdbx_description
1 polymer ?
#
loop_
_entity_poly.entity_id
_entity_poly.type
_entity_poly.pdbx_seq_one_letter_code
_entity_poly.pdbx_strand_id
1 'polypeptide(L)'
;MKFKVSSGLNIAASSWGLESDPLVILLHGGGQTRHAWGETGQKLSQSGFHVIALDLRGHGDSDWHPNGEYGIDNYKKDIVCILEELNKPAAFIGASLGGMTSLSIAGDKQLKEMCWSLVMVDIGLYPNLEGSQEIVDFMHSGSDGFETIEEAAEAVSSYLPHRKRPRDNRGLEKNLRLKNDGRYYWHWDPRFLDSRPKDMTEDYRKRQKDFALGVETPTLLIKGAMSNILTPKEVEDFLGIIKHSEFVEIKDAAHMVAGDRNDIFAAEAIDFLENHSPLKEN
;
A
#
# COMPACT_ATOMS: atom_id res chain seq x y z
N MET A 1 15.08 -5.51 -8.21
CA MET A 1 15.13 -4.78 -9.49
C MET A 1 14.78 -3.31 -9.30
N LYS A 2 14.96 -2.44 -10.32
CA LYS A 2 14.57 -1.04 -10.26
C LYS A 2 13.96 -0.61 -11.58
N PHE A 3 12.91 0.19 -11.54
CA PHE A 3 12.28 0.84 -12.69
C PHE A 3 12.65 2.31 -12.70
N LYS A 4 12.97 2.86 -13.86
CA LYS A 4 13.22 4.30 -14.02
C LYS A 4 11.96 4.97 -14.53
N VAL A 5 11.31 5.77 -13.69
CA VAL A 5 10.06 6.44 -14.03
C VAL A 5 10.26 7.80 -14.70
N SER A 6 9.19 8.36 -15.27
CA SER A 6 9.22 9.60 -16.07
C SER A 6 9.79 10.82 -15.34
N SER A 7 9.68 10.86 -13.99
CA SER A 7 10.30 11.89 -13.16
C SER A 7 11.81 11.74 -13.00
N GLY A 8 12.41 10.70 -13.56
CA GLY A 8 13.83 10.36 -13.45
C GLY A 8 14.21 9.57 -12.20
N LEU A 9 13.25 9.32 -11.30
CA LEU A 9 13.46 8.52 -10.09
C LEU A 9 13.61 7.03 -10.42
N ASN A 10 14.35 6.32 -9.57
CA ASN A 10 14.40 4.86 -9.58
C ASN A 10 13.47 4.30 -8.51
N ILE A 11 12.53 3.46 -8.92
CA ILE A 11 11.56 2.77 -8.06
C ILE A 11 12.04 1.35 -7.82
N ALA A 12 12.33 1.01 -6.57
CA ALA A 12 12.81 -0.32 -6.18
C ALA A 12 11.67 -1.33 -6.12
N ALA A 13 11.93 -2.55 -6.57
CA ALA A 13 10.96 -3.61 -6.63
C ALA A 13 11.55 -4.97 -6.22
N SER A 14 10.68 -5.83 -5.72
CA SER A 14 10.89 -7.27 -5.57
C SER A 14 9.90 -8.01 -6.46
N SER A 15 10.30 -9.13 -7.07
CA SER A 15 9.46 -9.90 -7.98
C SER A 15 9.47 -11.39 -7.63
N TRP A 16 8.32 -12.06 -7.85
CA TRP A 16 8.12 -13.50 -7.69
C TRP A 16 7.25 -14.02 -8.83
N GLY A 17 7.37 -15.31 -9.15
CA GLY A 17 6.58 -15.97 -10.19
C GLY A 17 7.18 -15.79 -11.59
N LEU A 18 6.47 -16.27 -12.60
CA LEU A 18 6.90 -16.23 -13.99
C LEU A 18 6.36 -14.97 -14.68
N GLU A 19 7.16 -14.32 -15.49
CA GLU A 19 6.73 -13.12 -16.25
C GLU A 19 5.57 -13.40 -17.22
N SER A 20 5.36 -14.67 -17.60
CA SER A 20 4.22 -15.08 -18.44
C SER A 20 2.88 -15.06 -17.71
N ASP A 21 2.90 -15.17 -16.38
CA ASP A 21 1.70 -15.27 -15.56
C ASP A 21 0.97 -13.92 -15.44
N PRO A 22 -0.31 -13.86 -15.04
CA PRO A 22 -1.03 -12.62 -14.78
C PRO A 22 -0.31 -11.77 -13.74
N LEU A 23 -0.16 -10.48 -14.06
CA LEU A 23 0.58 -9.54 -13.21
C LEU A 23 -0.26 -9.07 -12.02
N VAL A 24 0.37 -9.08 -10.84
CA VAL A 24 -0.14 -8.48 -9.59
C VAL A 24 0.87 -7.46 -9.07
N ILE A 25 0.45 -6.22 -8.89
CA ILE A 25 1.26 -5.15 -8.29
C ILE A 25 0.86 -4.95 -6.84
N LEU A 26 1.83 -5.02 -5.92
CA LEU A 26 1.65 -4.83 -4.49
C LEU A 26 2.17 -3.45 -4.07
N LEU A 27 1.30 -2.60 -3.52
CA LEU A 27 1.61 -1.23 -3.10
C LEU A 27 1.42 -1.09 -1.59
N HIS A 28 2.49 -0.75 -0.89
CA HIS A 28 2.50 -0.62 0.57
C HIS A 28 1.85 0.67 1.09
N GLY A 29 1.53 0.71 2.36
CA GLY A 29 1.07 1.90 3.08
C GLY A 29 2.18 2.91 3.39
N GLY A 30 1.80 4.14 3.73
CA GLY A 30 2.76 5.15 4.15
C GLY A 30 3.65 4.67 5.29
N GLY A 31 4.95 4.94 5.22
CA GLY A 31 5.94 4.49 6.21
C GLY A 31 6.32 3.01 6.14
N GLN A 32 5.79 2.26 5.18
CA GLN A 32 6.15 0.87 4.95
C GLN A 32 7.11 0.72 3.76
N THR A 33 7.48 -0.53 3.46
CA THR A 33 8.30 -0.89 2.31
C THR A 33 7.71 -2.10 1.59
N ARG A 34 8.20 -2.39 0.38
CA ARG A 34 7.88 -3.61 -0.38
C ARG A 34 8.08 -4.91 0.42
N HIS A 35 8.92 -4.86 1.45
CA HIS A 35 9.20 -6.02 2.31
C HIS A 35 7.98 -6.45 3.16
N ALA A 36 6.99 -5.57 3.37
CA ALA A 36 5.74 -5.91 4.02
C ALA A 36 4.97 -7.00 3.25
N TRP A 37 5.22 -7.12 1.96
CA TRP A 37 4.54 -8.03 1.04
C TRP A 37 5.30 -9.35 0.79
N GLY A 38 6.45 -9.59 1.42
CA GLY A 38 7.32 -10.72 1.08
C GLY A 38 6.62 -12.07 1.12
N GLU A 39 5.89 -12.36 2.18
CA GLU A 39 5.14 -13.61 2.36
C GLU A 39 3.92 -13.70 1.42
N THR A 40 3.16 -12.59 1.29
CA THR A 40 2.04 -12.50 0.35
C THR A 40 2.50 -12.68 -1.09
N GLY A 41 3.58 -12.01 -1.49
CA GLY A 41 4.13 -12.14 -2.84
C GLY A 41 4.56 -13.56 -3.18
N GLN A 42 5.15 -14.25 -2.21
CA GLN A 42 5.54 -15.65 -2.38
C GLN A 42 4.32 -16.58 -2.53
N LYS A 43 3.27 -16.40 -1.71
CA LYS A 43 2.04 -17.19 -1.80
C LYS A 43 1.30 -16.96 -3.12
N LEU A 44 1.14 -15.69 -3.54
CA LEU A 44 0.55 -15.35 -4.83
C LEU A 44 1.31 -15.98 -6.01
N SER A 45 2.64 -15.96 -5.97
CA SER A 45 3.44 -16.59 -7.03
C SER A 45 3.29 -18.11 -7.09
N GLN A 46 3.08 -18.76 -5.94
CA GLN A 46 2.77 -20.19 -5.88
C GLN A 46 1.38 -20.52 -6.43
N SER A 47 0.46 -19.54 -6.46
CA SER A 47 -0.86 -19.64 -7.07
C SER A 47 -0.89 -19.21 -8.55
N GLY A 48 0.28 -19.06 -9.19
CA GLY A 48 0.37 -18.83 -10.63
C GLY A 48 0.24 -17.35 -11.03
N PHE A 49 0.67 -16.41 -10.18
CA PHE A 49 0.74 -14.99 -10.52
C PHE A 49 2.19 -14.51 -10.64
N HIS A 50 2.43 -13.60 -11.58
CA HIS A 50 3.64 -12.78 -11.61
C HIS A 50 3.43 -11.59 -10.65
N VAL A 51 4.20 -11.53 -9.59
CA VAL A 51 4.00 -10.54 -8.52
C VAL A 51 5.15 -9.56 -8.47
N ILE A 52 4.84 -8.27 -8.42
CA ILE A 52 5.83 -7.20 -8.23
C ILE A 52 5.39 -6.33 -7.05
N ALA A 53 6.20 -6.32 -5.99
CA ALA A 53 6.04 -5.40 -4.86
C ALA A 53 6.98 -4.21 -5.02
N LEU A 54 6.46 -3.00 -4.91
CA LEU A 54 7.19 -1.76 -5.12
C LEU A 54 7.45 -1.02 -3.79
N ASP A 55 8.62 -0.43 -3.64
CA ASP A 55 8.78 0.69 -2.73
C ASP A 55 8.26 1.95 -3.44
N LEU A 56 7.23 2.57 -2.93
CA LEU A 56 6.73 3.83 -3.49
C LEU A 56 7.80 4.93 -3.38
N ARG A 57 7.79 5.93 -4.30
CA ARG A 57 8.73 7.06 -4.21
C ARG A 57 8.82 7.60 -2.79
N GLY A 58 10.01 7.98 -2.35
CA GLY A 58 10.23 8.49 -0.99
C GLY A 58 10.23 7.42 0.10
N HIS A 59 10.13 6.13 -0.23
CA HIS A 59 10.12 5.01 0.72
C HIS A 59 11.16 3.95 0.34
N GLY A 60 11.61 3.21 1.33
CA GLY A 60 12.48 2.04 1.16
C GLY A 60 13.77 2.35 0.41
N ASP A 61 14.01 1.58 -0.66
CA ASP A 61 15.18 1.72 -1.55
C ASP A 61 14.86 2.50 -2.83
N SER A 62 13.65 3.09 -2.92
CA SER A 62 13.28 4.01 -3.97
C SER A 62 13.84 5.41 -3.73
N ASP A 63 14.06 6.14 -4.81
CA ASP A 63 14.60 7.49 -4.73
C ASP A 63 13.60 8.45 -4.04
N TRP A 64 14.15 9.41 -3.31
CA TRP A 64 13.42 10.55 -2.79
C TRP A 64 13.27 11.61 -3.87
N HIS A 65 12.07 12.22 -3.99
CA HIS A 65 11.87 13.28 -4.96
C HIS A 65 12.59 14.56 -4.52
N PRO A 66 13.42 15.19 -5.40
CA PRO A 66 14.23 16.35 -5.00
C PRO A 66 13.39 17.50 -4.43
N ASN A 67 12.19 17.72 -4.95
CA ASN A 67 11.28 18.79 -4.51
C ASN A 67 10.19 18.29 -3.52
N GLY A 68 10.23 17.05 -3.03
CA GLY A 68 9.23 16.53 -2.08
C GLY A 68 7.83 16.33 -2.69
N GLU A 69 7.74 15.96 -3.97
CA GLU A 69 6.44 15.75 -4.64
C GLU A 69 5.91 14.33 -4.38
N TYR A 70 5.01 14.21 -3.38
CA TYR A 70 4.47 12.93 -2.87
C TYR A 70 2.93 12.84 -2.93
N GLY A 71 2.26 13.65 -3.74
CA GLY A 71 0.81 13.57 -3.96
C GLY A 71 0.39 12.29 -4.71
N ILE A 72 -0.87 11.87 -4.55
CA ILE A 72 -1.43 10.66 -5.20
C ILE A 72 -1.20 10.65 -6.71
N ASP A 73 -1.29 11.80 -7.39
CA ASP A 73 -1.03 11.90 -8.83
C ASP A 73 0.41 11.54 -9.21
N ASN A 74 1.36 11.83 -8.33
CA ASN A 74 2.76 11.52 -8.57
C ASN A 74 3.02 10.02 -8.39
N TYR A 75 2.42 9.40 -7.37
CA TYR A 75 2.45 7.93 -7.22
C TYR A 75 1.78 7.23 -8.40
N LYS A 76 0.59 7.69 -8.80
CA LYS A 76 -0.12 7.19 -9.98
C LYS A 76 0.76 7.24 -11.25
N LYS A 77 1.42 8.37 -11.53
CA LYS A 77 2.31 8.53 -12.69
C LYS A 77 3.46 7.53 -12.68
N ASP A 78 4.06 7.27 -11.51
CA ASP A 78 5.12 6.27 -11.41
C ASP A 78 4.62 4.88 -11.75
N ILE A 79 3.48 4.49 -11.19
CA ILE A 79 2.91 3.16 -11.42
C ILE A 79 2.50 2.98 -12.89
N VAL A 80 1.88 3.99 -13.49
CA VAL A 80 1.52 3.96 -14.92
C VAL A 80 2.76 3.79 -15.79
N CYS A 81 3.84 4.54 -15.52
CA CYS A 81 5.11 4.40 -16.24
C CYS A 81 5.69 2.97 -16.13
N ILE A 82 5.59 2.35 -14.96
CA ILE A 82 6.02 0.96 -14.74
C ILE A 82 5.15 -0.02 -15.52
N LEU A 83 3.82 0.16 -15.54
CA LEU A 83 2.92 -0.69 -16.32
C LEU A 83 3.15 -0.56 -17.82
N GLU A 84 3.45 0.63 -18.32
CA GLU A 84 3.81 0.87 -19.72
C GLU A 84 5.11 0.13 -20.08
N GLU A 85 6.14 0.14 -19.21
CA GLU A 85 7.38 -0.61 -19.40
C GLU A 85 7.12 -2.13 -19.39
N LEU A 86 6.27 -2.63 -18.48
CA LEU A 86 5.90 -4.04 -18.39
C LEU A 86 4.98 -4.48 -19.54
N ASN A 87 4.31 -3.54 -20.19
CA ASN A 87 3.34 -3.75 -21.27
C ASN A 87 2.27 -4.81 -20.91
N LYS A 88 1.75 -4.75 -19.69
CA LYS A 88 0.76 -5.69 -19.15
C LYS A 88 -0.23 -4.98 -18.22
N PRO A 89 -1.54 -5.32 -18.29
CA PRO A 89 -2.47 -4.97 -17.23
C PRO A 89 -2.14 -5.73 -15.94
N ALA A 90 -2.46 -5.15 -14.80
CA ALA A 90 -2.20 -5.73 -13.50
C ALA A 90 -3.47 -5.78 -12.62
N ALA A 91 -3.53 -6.76 -11.72
CA ALA A 91 -4.29 -6.57 -10.50
C ALA A 91 -3.49 -5.71 -9.54
N PHE A 92 -4.18 -4.91 -8.76
CA PHE A 92 -3.56 -4.14 -7.68
C PHE A 92 -4.00 -4.66 -6.32
N ILE A 93 -3.04 -4.87 -5.43
CA ILE A 93 -3.29 -5.02 -4.00
C ILE A 93 -2.61 -3.84 -3.31
N GLY A 94 -3.40 -2.91 -2.80
CA GLY A 94 -2.89 -1.67 -2.22
C GLY A 94 -3.35 -1.46 -0.78
N ALA A 95 -2.41 -1.24 0.14
CA ALA A 95 -2.70 -0.89 1.52
C ALA A 95 -2.62 0.62 1.72
N SER A 96 -3.62 1.21 2.38
CA SER A 96 -3.60 2.64 2.76
C SER A 96 -3.18 3.55 1.59
N LEU A 97 -1.99 4.18 1.63
CA LEU A 97 -1.42 4.98 0.53
C LEU A 97 -1.41 4.23 -0.81
N GLY A 98 -0.97 2.96 -0.78
CA GLY A 98 -0.98 2.09 -1.95
C GLY A 98 -2.38 1.82 -2.46
N GLY A 99 -3.38 1.66 -1.57
CA GLY A 99 -4.79 1.50 -1.93
C GLY A 99 -5.35 2.74 -2.63
N MET A 100 -5.09 3.93 -2.08
CA MET A 100 -5.51 5.20 -2.70
C MET A 100 -4.86 5.41 -4.07
N THR A 101 -3.59 5.02 -4.21
CA THR A 101 -2.89 5.05 -5.51
C THR A 101 -3.55 4.10 -6.50
N SER A 102 -3.84 2.87 -6.08
CA SER A 102 -4.51 1.84 -6.91
C SER A 102 -5.92 2.29 -7.35
N LEU A 103 -6.70 2.83 -6.41
CA LEU A 103 -8.03 3.39 -6.71
C LEU A 103 -7.97 4.49 -7.76
N SER A 104 -6.96 5.37 -7.69
CA SER A 104 -6.78 6.46 -8.65
C SER A 104 -6.44 5.97 -10.07
N ILE A 105 -5.88 4.77 -10.21
CA ILE A 105 -5.60 4.12 -11.50
C ILE A 105 -6.87 3.40 -11.99
N ALA A 106 -7.44 2.53 -11.15
CA ALA A 106 -8.62 1.73 -11.50
C ALA A 106 -9.85 2.60 -11.85
N GLY A 107 -9.99 3.76 -11.20
CA GLY A 107 -11.08 4.70 -11.44
C GLY A 107 -10.84 5.71 -12.56
N ASP A 108 -9.66 5.72 -13.18
CA ASP A 108 -9.38 6.59 -14.32
C ASP A 108 -9.81 5.93 -15.63
N LYS A 109 -10.82 6.53 -16.28
CA LYS A 109 -11.37 6.02 -17.55
C LYS A 109 -10.33 5.85 -18.65
N GLN A 110 -9.23 6.61 -18.62
CA GLN A 110 -8.15 6.49 -19.60
C GLN A 110 -7.20 5.32 -19.31
N LEU A 111 -7.21 4.81 -18.08
CA LEU A 111 -6.32 3.75 -17.60
C LEU A 111 -7.06 2.44 -17.29
N LYS A 112 -8.35 2.35 -17.53
CA LYS A 112 -9.19 1.20 -17.15
C LYS A 112 -8.65 -0.14 -17.66
N GLU A 113 -8.07 -0.16 -18.85
CA GLU A 113 -7.46 -1.36 -19.44
C GLU A 113 -6.15 -1.79 -18.74
N MET A 114 -5.57 -0.94 -17.88
CA MET A 114 -4.36 -1.26 -17.12
C MET A 114 -4.65 -1.99 -15.81
N CYS A 115 -5.92 -2.04 -15.38
CA CYS A 115 -6.32 -2.65 -14.12
C CYS A 115 -7.39 -3.73 -14.36
N TRP A 116 -7.05 -5.01 -14.15
CA TRP A 116 -8.02 -6.10 -14.30
C TRP A 116 -8.68 -6.50 -12.97
N SER A 117 -8.12 -6.13 -11.81
CA SER A 117 -8.71 -6.36 -10.48
C SER A 117 -8.13 -5.40 -9.44
N LEU A 118 -8.91 -5.03 -8.43
CA LEU A 118 -8.52 -4.12 -7.36
C LEU A 118 -8.79 -4.72 -5.98
N VAL A 119 -7.77 -4.84 -5.15
CA VAL A 119 -7.89 -5.20 -3.72
C VAL A 119 -7.44 -4.01 -2.87
N MET A 120 -8.40 -3.42 -2.16
CA MET A 120 -8.18 -2.31 -1.22
C MET A 120 -7.98 -2.88 0.18
N VAL A 121 -6.83 -2.60 0.80
CA VAL A 121 -6.48 -3.15 2.11
C VAL A 121 -6.55 -2.06 3.17
N ASP A 122 -7.54 -2.16 4.00
CA ASP A 122 -7.85 -1.33 5.17
C ASP A 122 -7.82 0.18 4.90
N ILE A 123 -8.37 0.56 3.76
CA ILE A 123 -8.57 1.95 3.35
C ILE A 123 -9.84 2.07 2.51
N GLY A 124 -10.69 3.01 2.87
CA GLY A 124 -11.87 3.39 2.10
C GLY A 124 -11.64 4.68 1.30
N LEU A 125 -12.73 5.29 0.86
CA LEU A 125 -12.67 6.55 0.09
C LEU A 125 -12.31 7.74 0.98
N TYR A 126 -12.75 7.71 2.23
CA TYR A 126 -12.64 8.79 3.21
C TYR A 126 -12.11 8.23 4.52
N PRO A 127 -10.77 8.06 4.66
CA PRO A 127 -10.20 7.47 5.86
C PRO A 127 -10.54 8.30 7.12
N ASN A 128 -10.73 7.62 8.23
CA ASN A 128 -10.97 8.28 9.51
C ASN A 128 -9.76 9.16 9.89
N LEU A 129 -10.02 10.46 10.16
CA LEU A 129 -8.95 11.42 10.41
C LEU A 129 -8.23 11.18 11.74
N GLU A 130 -8.98 10.78 12.80
CA GLU A 130 -8.39 10.51 14.11
C GLU A 130 -7.42 9.33 14.05
N GLY A 131 -7.87 8.19 13.48
CA GLY A 131 -6.99 7.05 13.27
C GLY A 131 -5.79 7.37 12.35
N SER A 132 -5.99 8.22 11.35
CA SER A 132 -4.91 8.69 10.48
C SER A 132 -3.90 9.57 11.23
N GLN A 133 -4.33 10.33 12.25
CA GLN A 133 -3.44 11.16 13.05
C GLN A 133 -2.46 10.32 13.89
N GLU A 134 -2.92 9.21 14.46
CA GLU A 134 -2.05 8.28 15.20
C GLU A 134 -0.88 7.77 14.34
N ILE A 135 -1.17 7.47 13.05
CA ILE A 135 -0.12 7.07 12.09
C ILE A 135 0.88 8.21 11.85
N VAL A 136 0.36 9.43 11.67
CA VAL A 136 1.22 10.62 11.46
C VAL A 136 2.11 10.87 12.66
N ASP A 137 1.55 10.80 13.88
CA ASP A 137 2.28 11.02 15.12
C ASP A 137 3.39 9.97 15.30
N PHE A 138 3.10 8.71 14.99
CA PHE A 138 4.12 7.66 14.93
C PHE A 138 5.20 7.97 13.89
N MET A 139 4.82 8.38 12.68
CA MET A 139 5.79 8.67 11.62
C MET A 139 6.66 9.90 11.92
N HIS A 140 6.17 10.85 12.70
CA HIS A 140 6.97 11.97 13.22
C HIS A 140 7.88 11.56 14.39
N SER A 141 7.55 10.48 15.10
CA SER A 141 8.43 9.96 16.14
C SER A 141 9.77 9.54 15.50
N GLY A 142 10.87 9.89 16.14
CA GLY A 142 12.21 9.64 15.57
C GLY A 142 12.62 10.60 14.43
N SER A 143 11.97 11.76 14.28
CA SER A 143 12.43 12.83 13.39
C SER A 143 13.85 13.30 13.67
N ASP A 144 14.26 13.26 14.95
CA ASP A 144 15.61 13.58 15.43
C ASP A 144 16.56 12.37 15.36
N GLY A 145 16.10 11.25 14.83
CA GLY A 145 16.83 9.98 14.76
C GLY A 145 16.88 9.23 16.09
N PHE A 146 17.08 7.93 16.01
CA PHE A 146 17.26 7.03 17.15
C PHE A 146 18.76 6.78 17.41
N GLU A 147 19.16 6.63 18.64
CA GLU A 147 20.56 6.29 18.98
C GLU A 147 20.85 4.82 18.68
N THR A 148 19.84 3.96 18.83
CA THR A 148 19.96 2.51 18.64
C THR A 148 18.75 1.96 17.87
N ILE A 149 18.91 0.76 17.30
CA ILE A 149 17.81 0.01 16.68
C ILE A 149 16.76 -0.39 17.73
N GLU A 150 17.19 -0.63 18.96
CA GLU A 150 16.33 -0.95 20.11
C GLU A 150 15.37 0.21 20.43
N GLU A 151 15.84 1.46 20.39
CA GLU A 151 15.02 2.64 20.58
C GLU A 151 13.93 2.75 19.49
N ALA A 152 14.31 2.52 18.23
CA ALA A 152 13.33 2.46 17.13
C ALA A 152 12.33 1.31 17.32
N ALA A 153 12.77 0.14 17.82
CA ALA A 153 11.90 -1.00 18.09
C ALA A 153 10.91 -0.71 19.23
N GLU A 154 11.28 0.10 20.22
CA GLU A 154 10.39 0.56 21.28
C GLU A 154 9.31 1.51 20.73
N ALA A 155 9.68 2.42 19.84
CA ALA A 155 8.72 3.30 19.18
C ALA A 155 7.68 2.48 18.37
N VAL A 156 8.13 1.45 17.62
CA VAL A 156 7.21 0.53 16.91
C VAL A 156 6.33 -0.24 17.88
N SER A 157 6.87 -0.74 19.00
CA SER A 157 6.09 -1.51 19.97
C SER A 157 5.05 -0.66 20.69
N SER A 158 5.33 0.61 20.92
CA SER A 158 4.39 1.57 21.49
C SER A 158 3.26 1.90 20.53
N TYR A 159 3.56 1.98 19.23
CA TYR A 159 2.56 2.22 18.18
C TYR A 159 1.69 0.98 17.90
N LEU A 160 2.24 -0.24 18.03
CA LEU A 160 1.55 -1.50 17.75
C LEU A 160 1.46 -2.39 19.03
N PRO A 161 0.76 -1.96 20.08
CA PRO A 161 0.76 -2.65 21.37
C PRO A 161 0.11 -4.04 21.32
N HIS A 162 -0.74 -4.30 20.32
CA HIS A 162 -1.38 -5.59 20.09
C HIS A 162 -0.43 -6.64 19.50
N ARG A 163 0.71 -6.22 18.92
CA ARG A 163 1.70 -7.12 18.33
C ARG A 163 2.68 -7.65 19.36
N LYS A 164 2.95 -8.94 19.26
CA LYS A 164 4.03 -9.54 20.02
C LYS A 164 5.36 -9.02 19.50
N ARG A 165 6.16 -8.41 20.39
CA ARG A 165 7.52 -7.94 20.05
C ARG A 165 8.36 -9.11 19.49
N PRO A 166 9.03 -8.95 18.34
CA PRO A 166 9.97 -9.95 17.82
C PRO A 166 11.09 -10.26 18.83
N ARG A 167 11.64 -11.47 18.75
CA ARG A 167 12.76 -11.88 19.64
C ARG A 167 14.04 -11.10 19.36
N ASP A 168 14.22 -10.61 18.14
CA ASP A 168 15.35 -9.74 17.74
C ASP A 168 14.86 -8.61 16.83
N ASN A 169 15.67 -7.57 16.72
CA ASN A 169 15.34 -6.35 15.97
C ASN A 169 15.93 -6.31 14.54
N ARG A 170 16.59 -7.39 14.06
CA ARG A 170 17.25 -7.44 12.75
C ARG A 170 16.26 -7.17 11.59
N GLY A 171 15.00 -7.59 11.77
CA GLY A 171 13.96 -7.30 10.80
C GLY A 171 13.66 -5.80 10.62
N LEU A 172 13.99 -4.97 11.62
CA LEU A 172 13.73 -3.52 11.58
C LEU A 172 14.85 -2.75 10.85
N GLU A 173 16.07 -3.29 10.75
CA GLU A 173 17.21 -2.63 10.09
C GLU A 173 16.88 -2.17 8.67
N LYS A 174 16.10 -2.97 7.91
CA LYS A 174 15.69 -2.61 6.55
C LYS A 174 14.75 -1.40 6.48
N ASN A 175 14.13 -1.05 7.61
CA ASN A 175 13.26 0.12 7.73
C ASN A 175 13.99 1.35 8.26
N LEU A 176 15.29 1.24 8.54
CA LEU A 176 16.13 2.30 9.09
C LEU A 176 17.27 2.66 8.15
N ARG A 177 17.76 3.87 8.29
CA ARG A 177 18.94 4.38 7.58
C ARG A 177 19.89 5.01 8.59
N LEU A 178 21.08 4.44 8.74
CA LEU A 178 22.16 5.03 9.53
C LEU A 178 22.72 6.23 8.76
N LYS A 179 22.70 7.42 9.37
CA LYS A 179 23.27 8.64 8.78
C LYS A 179 24.67 8.95 9.34
N ASN A 180 25.30 9.97 8.78
CA ASN A 180 26.68 10.36 9.13
C ASN A 180 26.84 10.89 10.57
N ASP A 181 25.75 11.28 11.21
CA ASP A 181 25.70 11.69 12.62
C ASP A 181 25.68 10.50 13.60
N GLY A 182 25.67 9.26 13.08
CA GLY A 182 25.65 8.03 13.85
C GLY A 182 24.28 7.64 14.37
N ARG A 183 23.21 8.32 13.95
CA ARG A 183 21.83 8.03 14.34
C ARG A 183 21.08 7.26 13.25
N TYR A 184 20.10 6.48 13.66
CA TYR A 184 19.18 5.76 12.78
C TYR A 184 17.94 6.57 12.51
N TYR A 185 17.57 6.70 11.24
CA TYR A 185 16.37 7.40 10.79
C TYR A 185 15.44 6.43 10.06
N TRP A 186 14.16 6.72 10.07
CA TRP A 186 13.24 5.99 9.20
C TRP A 186 13.67 6.11 7.73
N HIS A 187 13.33 5.08 6.95
CA HIS A 187 13.71 5.01 5.53
C HIS A 187 12.96 5.99 4.63
N TRP A 188 11.85 6.55 5.10
CA TRP A 188 11.02 7.45 4.28
C TRP A 188 11.50 8.91 4.32
N ASP A 189 11.18 9.64 3.26
CA ASP A 189 11.38 11.10 3.22
C ASP A 189 10.36 11.78 4.13
N PRO A 190 10.74 12.54 5.15
CA PRO A 190 9.79 13.20 6.06
C PRO A 190 8.85 14.18 5.34
N ARG A 191 9.25 14.76 4.20
CA ARG A 191 8.42 15.64 3.37
C ARG A 191 7.18 14.95 2.78
N PHE A 192 7.16 13.60 2.77
CA PHE A 192 5.97 12.83 2.42
C PHE A 192 4.77 13.19 3.32
N LEU A 193 5.02 13.45 4.61
CA LEU A 193 3.97 13.79 5.56
C LEU A 193 3.31 15.13 5.26
N ASP A 194 4.05 16.07 4.68
CA ASP A 194 3.53 17.40 4.30
C ASP A 194 2.56 17.33 3.10
N SER A 195 2.64 16.30 2.29
CA SER A 195 1.80 16.10 1.10
C SER A 195 0.43 15.45 1.40
N ARG A 196 0.21 15.03 2.64
CA ARG A 196 -1.04 14.38 3.05
C ARG A 196 -2.17 15.40 3.19
N PRO A 197 -3.42 15.02 2.83
CA PRO A 197 -4.58 15.87 3.14
C PRO A 197 -4.67 16.08 4.65
N LYS A 198 -4.66 17.34 5.08
CA LYS A 198 -4.82 17.70 6.52
C LYS A 198 -6.28 17.66 6.96
N ASP A 199 -7.18 17.77 6.00
CA ASP A 199 -8.64 17.72 6.19
C ASP A 199 -9.31 17.11 4.94
N MET A 200 -10.52 16.63 5.15
CA MET A 200 -11.36 16.05 4.08
C MET A 200 -12.15 17.16 3.40
N THR A 201 -11.44 18.02 2.63
CA THR A 201 -12.07 19.09 1.86
C THR A 201 -13.13 18.54 0.90
N GLU A 202 -14.07 19.39 0.48
CA GLU A 202 -15.10 19.01 -0.49
C GLU A 202 -14.48 18.56 -1.81
N ASP A 203 -13.43 19.23 -2.28
CA ASP A 203 -12.71 18.87 -3.49
C ASP A 203 -12.02 17.50 -3.36
N TYR A 204 -11.42 17.19 -2.20
CA TYR A 204 -10.86 15.87 -1.94
C TYR A 204 -11.93 14.79 -1.99
N ARG A 205 -13.05 14.99 -1.26
CA ARG A 205 -14.17 14.03 -1.22
C ARG A 205 -14.76 13.81 -2.62
N LYS A 206 -14.97 14.88 -3.37
CA LYS A 206 -15.46 14.80 -4.75
C LYS A 206 -14.51 13.98 -5.61
N ARG A 207 -13.21 14.26 -5.56
CA ARG A 207 -12.20 13.55 -6.33
C ARG A 207 -12.16 12.06 -6.01
N GLN A 208 -12.19 11.67 -4.73
CA GLN A 208 -12.22 10.27 -4.33
C GLN A 208 -13.51 9.57 -4.83
N LYS A 209 -14.63 10.25 -4.74
CA LYS A 209 -15.90 9.77 -5.26
C LYS A 209 -15.86 9.60 -6.78
N ASP A 210 -15.28 10.53 -7.51
CA ASP A 210 -15.15 10.47 -8.96
C ASP A 210 -14.30 9.26 -9.39
N PHE A 211 -13.19 8.97 -8.69
CA PHE A 211 -12.42 7.75 -8.90
C PHE A 211 -13.27 6.50 -8.62
N ALA A 212 -13.92 6.44 -7.46
CA ALA A 212 -14.73 5.28 -7.09
C ALA A 212 -15.87 4.99 -8.08
N LEU A 213 -16.53 6.03 -8.61
CA LEU A 213 -17.55 5.91 -9.65
C LEU A 213 -16.98 5.44 -11.00
N GLY A 214 -15.70 5.63 -11.24
CA GLY A 214 -15.01 5.18 -12.45
C GLY A 214 -14.52 3.72 -12.39
N VAL A 215 -14.56 3.08 -11.22
CA VAL A 215 -14.11 1.68 -11.05
C VAL A 215 -15.13 0.74 -11.69
N GLU A 216 -14.70 0.03 -12.72
CA GLU A 216 -15.48 -1.00 -13.42
C GLU A 216 -14.95 -2.42 -13.16
N THR A 217 -13.69 -2.54 -12.70
CA THR A 217 -13.01 -3.81 -12.42
C THR A 217 -13.55 -4.51 -11.17
N PRO A 218 -13.49 -5.86 -11.10
CA PRO A 218 -13.74 -6.61 -9.87
C PRO A 218 -12.94 -6.01 -8.70
N THR A 219 -13.62 -5.74 -7.60
CA THR A 219 -13.04 -5.00 -6.46
C THR A 219 -13.31 -5.71 -5.15
N LEU A 220 -12.28 -5.91 -4.33
CA LEU A 220 -12.38 -6.45 -2.98
C LEU A 220 -11.91 -5.39 -1.97
N LEU A 221 -12.73 -5.14 -0.95
CA LEU A 221 -12.36 -4.37 0.22
C LEU A 221 -12.04 -5.31 1.39
N ILE A 222 -10.81 -5.29 1.88
CA ILE A 222 -10.39 -6.03 3.07
C ILE A 222 -10.20 -5.08 4.24
N LYS A 223 -10.82 -5.38 5.39
CA LYS A 223 -10.72 -4.59 6.62
C LYS A 223 -10.14 -5.43 7.76
N GLY A 224 -9.26 -4.83 8.56
CA GLY A 224 -8.92 -5.38 9.87
C GLY A 224 -10.02 -5.09 10.89
N ALA A 225 -10.49 -6.12 11.61
CA ALA A 225 -11.58 -5.95 12.59
C ALA A 225 -11.25 -4.95 13.72
N MET A 226 -9.94 -4.79 14.01
CA MET A 226 -9.43 -3.85 15.04
C MET A 226 -8.99 -2.50 14.45
N SER A 227 -9.21 -2.27 13.15
CA SER A 227 -8.80 -1.01 12.50
C SER A 227 -9.67 0.17 12.96
N ASN A 228 -9.00 1.29 13.24
CA ASN A 228 -9.61 2.59 13.50
C ASN A 228 -9.57 3.53 12.26
N ILE A 229 -8.97 3.09 11.15
CA ILE A 229 -8.89 3.83 9.88
C ILE A 229 -10.13 3.60 9.02
N LEU A 230 -10.54 2.35 8.91
CA LEU A 230 -11.69 1.93 8.14
C LEU A 230 -12.82 1.49 9.08
N THR A 231 -13.66 2.43 9.48
CA THR A 231 -14.81 2.18 10.36
C THR A 231 -15.99 1.59 9.58
N PRO A 232 -17.03 1.06 10.23
CA PRO A 232 -18.23 0.57 9.54
C PRO A 232 -18.85 1.60 8.58
N LYS A 233 -18.80 2.90 8.93
CA LYS A 233 -19.30 3.97 8.07
C LYS A 233 -18.51 4.09 6.78
N GLU A 234 -17.19 4.09 6.84
CA GLU A 234 -16.33 4.14 5.64
C GLU A 234 -16.50 2.89 4.77
N VAL A 235 -16.76 1.72 5.36
CA VAL A 235 -17.12 0.50 4.62
C VAL A 235 -18.45 0.68 3.89
N GLU A 236 -19.49 1.17 4.58
CA GLU A 236 -20.81 1.44 3.98
C GLU A 236 -20.70 2.43 2.82
N ASP A 237 -19.97 3.54 3.02
CA ASP A 237 -19.74 4.56 2.00
C ASP A 237 -19.03 3.95 0.76
N PHE A 238 -18.03 3.08 0.96
CA PHE A 238 -17.31 2.41 -0.12
C PHE A 238 -18.22 1.47 -0.92
N LEU A 239 -18.89 0.54 -0.23
CA LEU A 239 -19.79 -0.44 -0.85
C LEU A 239 -21.01 0.24 -1.51
N GLY A 240 -21.45 1.37 -0.97
CA GLY A 240 -22.54 2.17 -1.53
C GLY A 240 -22.21 2.81 -2.87
N ILE A 241 -20.93 3.10 -3.15
CA ILE A 241 -20.44 3.72 -4.38
C ILE A 241 -19.96 2.66 -5.36
N ILE A 242 -19.08 1.74 -4.94
CA ILE A 242 -18.58 0.63 -5.78
C ILE A 242 -19.46 -0.60 -5.51
N LYS A 243 -20.68 -0.59 -6.03
CA LYS A 243 -21.74 -1.56 -5.69
C LYS A 243 -21.44 -3.01 -6.05
N HIS A 244 -20.49 -3.26 -6.94
CA HIS A 244 -20.05 -4.60 -7.35
C HIS A 244 -18.85 -5.09 -6.53
N SER A 245 -18.41 -4.32 -5.53
CA SER A 245 -17.30 -4.74 -4.67
C SER A 245 -17.71 -5.79 -3.66
N GLU A 246 -16.78 -6.71 -3.40
CA GLU A 246 -16.85 -7.68 -2.31
C GLU A 246 -16.22 -7.10 -1.04
N PHE A 247 -16.57 -7.66 0.12
CA PHE A 247 -16.05 -7.19 1.41
C PHE A 247 -15.70 -8.36 2.32
N VAL A 248 -14.51 -8.29 2.93
CA VAL A 248 -14.02 -9.24 3.92
C VAL A 248 -13.47 -8.50 5.14
N GLU A 249 -13.89 -8.93 6.34
CA GLU A 249 -13.32 -8.46 7.61
C GLU A 249 -12.44 -9.55 8.24
N ILE A 250 -11.17 -9.22 8.50
CA ILE A 250 -10.19 -10.15 9.07
C ILE A 250 -10.10 -9.93 10.58
N LYS A 251 -10.46 -10.96 11.35
CA LYS A 251 -10.36 -10.98 12.82
C LYS A 251 -8.89 -10.91 13.26
N ASP A 252 -8.67 -10.33 14.43
CA ASP A 252 -7.35 -10.18 15.06
C ASP A 252 -6.32 -9.42 14.19
N ALA A 253 -6.81 -8.55 13.30
CA ALA A 253 -6.00 -7.65 12.49
C ALA A 253 -6.40 -6.21 12.72
N ALA A 254 -5.41 -5.31 12.84
CA ALA A 254 -5.57 -3.86 12.87
C ALA A 254 -5.27 -3.27 11.46
N HIS A 255 -4.86 -2.01 11.39
CA HIS A 255 -4.60 -1.33 10.12
C HIS A 255 -3.53 -2.02 9.23
N MET A 256 -2.57 -2.71 9.83
CA MET A 256 -1.52 -3.43 9.08
C MET A 256 -1.91 -4.89 8.81
N VAL A 257 -3.07 -5.12 8.18
CA VAL A 257 -3.73 -6.42 8.00
C VAL A 257 -2.79 -7.50 7.50
N ALA A 258 -2.05 -7.23 6.42
CA ALA A 258 -1.08 -8.18 5.83
C ALA A 258 0.08 -8.53 6.78
N GLY A 259 0.40 -7.65 7.72
CA GLY A 259 1.42 -7.89 8.74
C GLY A 259 0.89 -8.56 9.99
N ASP A 260 -0.41 -8.40 10.31
CA ASP A 260 -1.04 -8.98 11.49
C ASP A 260 -1.50 -10.42 11.26
N ARG A 261 -2.16 -10.68 10.13
CA ARG A 261 -2.76 -11.97 9.76
C ARG A 261 -2.49 -12.29 8.29
N ASN A 262 -1.21 -12.41 7.94
CA ASN A 262 -0.80 -12.71 6.57
C ASN A 262 -1.39 -14.00 6.01
N ASP A 263 -1.59 -14.99 6.86
CA ASP A 263 -2.18 -16.28 6.51
C ASP A 263 -3.59 -16.13 5.91
N ILE A 264 -4.48 -15.46 6.63
CA ILE A 264 -5.87 -15.23 6.19
C ILE A 264 -5.92 -14.21 5.07
N PHE A 265 -5.21 -13.09 5.22
CA PHE A 265 -5.17 -12.04 4.21
C PHE A 265 -4.75 -12.56 2.83
N ALA A 266 -3.67 -13.35 2.78
CA ALA A 266 -3.19 -13.88 1.51
C ALA A 266 -4.19 -14.89 0.90
N ALA A 267 -4.85 -15.72 1.72
CA ALA A 267 -5.85 -16.67 1.26
C ALA A 267 -7.05 -15.96 0.60
N GLU A 268 -7.61 -14.93 1.26
CA GLU A 268 -8.73 -14.14 0.75
C GLU A 268 -8.36 -13.40 -0.56
N ALA A 269 -7.17 -12.78 -0.60
CA ALA A 269 -6.70 -12.08 -1.79
C ALA A 269 -6.46 -13.04 -2.97
N ILE A 270 -5.89 -14.23 -2.71
CA ILE A 270 -5.66 -15.26 -3.73
C ILE A 270 -6.98 -15.76 -4.28
N ASP A 271 -7.92 -16.18 -3.41
CA ASP A 271 -9.24 -16.70 -3.82
C ASP A 271 -9.97 -15.67 -4.71
N PHE A 272 -9.98 -14.40 -4.29
CA PHE A 272 -10.59 -13.33 -5.07
C PHE A 272 -9.91 -13.16 -6.44
N LEU A 273 -8.58 -13.10 -6.50
CA LEU A 273 -7.86 -12.93 -7.75
C LEU A 273 -7.97 -14.13 -8.69
N GLU A 274 -7.96 -15.36 -8.17
CA GLU A 274 -8.20 -16.58 -8.96
C GLU A 274 -9.59 -16.58 -9.58
N ASN A 275 -10.61 -16.09 -8.85
CA ASN A 275 -11.98 -16.02 -9.34
C ASN A 275 -12.16 -14.98 -10.47
N HIS A 276 -11.31 -13.96 -10.54
CA HIS A 276 -11.40 -12.86 -11.51
C HIS A 276 -10.20 -12.79 -12.46
N SER A 277 -9.34 -13.82 -12.47
CA SER A 277 -8.14 -13.84 -13.31
C SER A 277 -8.49 -13.92 -14.79
N PRO A 278 -7.80 -13.15 -15.66
CA PRO A 278 -7.97 -13.24 -17.11
C PRO A 278 -7.63 -14.62 -17.70
N LEU A 279 -6.98 -15.51 -16.92
CA LEU A 279 -6.73 -16.90 -17.35
C LEU A 279 -7.98 -17.79 -17.36
N LYS A 280 -9.09 -17.39 -16.71
CA LYS A 280 -10.33 -18.16 -16.70
C LYS A 280 -11.23 -17.96 -17.93
N GLU A 281 -10.89 -17.00 -18.78
CA GLU A 281 -11.70 -16.70 -20.00
C GLU A 281 -11.28 -17.55 -21.23
N ASN A 282 -10.44 -18.61 -21.06
CA ASN A 282 -10.04 -19.53 -22.14
C ASN A 282 -10.59 -20.93 -21.95
#